data_4d430d5cf62fe5b1c12b43edf412aa55
#
_entry.id   4d430d5cf62fe5b1c12b43edf412aa55
#
_cell.length_a   1.000
_cell.length_b   1.000
_cell.length_c   1.000
_cell.angle_alpha   90.00
_cell.angle_beta   90.00
_cell.angle_gamma   90.00
#
_symmetry.space_group_name_H-M   'P 1'
#
loop_
_entity.id
_entity.type
_entity.pdbx_description
1 polymer ?
#
loop_
_entity_poly.entity_id
_entity_poly.type
_entity_poly.pdbx_seq_one_letter_code
_entity_poly.pdbx_strand_id
1 'polypeptide(L)'
;MKKFLVFITAAMMATTVFAADKVKVGFIYVGPTGDHGWTYRHDIGRQQVENEFGDRVETTFVESVPEGADAERVLTQMAMQGADIIFATSFGYMDPVMNVAEKFPDVKFEHATGYKMSDNVANYGLRLYQARHVQGVIAGMMTKTNKICYVASFPIPEVMREINTYYLGAKKYNPDVEIAITWVYTWYDPGKEKDA
;
A
#
# COMPACT_ATOMS: atom_id res chain seq x y z
N MET A 1 -52.62 -44.84 46.17
CA MET A 1 -51.31 -44.83 45.41
C MET A 1 -51.45 -43.74 44.39
N LYS A 2 -50.84 -42.57 44.65
CA LYS A 2 -50.85 -41.41 43.75
C LYS A 2 -49.53 -41.39 43.02
N LYS A 3 -49.57 -41.56 41.69
CA LYS A 3 -48.34 -41.43 40.82
C LYS A 3 -48.13 -39.95 40.57
N PHE A 4 -46.95 -39.44 41.04
CA PHE A 4 -46.47 -38.12 40.72
C PHE A 4 -45.74 -38.21 39.35
N LEU A 5 -46.24 -37.49 38.37
CA LEU A 5 -45.61 -37.32 37.05
C LEU A 5 -44.78 -36.05 37.10
N VAL A 6 -43.42 -36.19 37.11
CA VAL A 6 -42.49 -35.05 37.04
C VAL A 6 -42.29 -34.73 35.59
N PHE A 7 -42.74 -33.56 35.12
CA PHE A 7 -42.41 -33.01 33.83
C PHE A 7 -41.09 -32.26 33.96
N ILE A 8 -40.01 -32.78 33.35
CA ILE A 8 -38.75 -32.06 33.17
C ILE A 8 -38.85 -31.30 31.86
N THR A 9 -39.11 -29.98 31.94
CA THR A 9 -39.00 -29.05 30.81
C THR A 9 -37.54 -28.70 30.63
N ALA A 10 -36.88 -29.31 29.63
CA ALA A 10 -35.56 -28.90 29.20
C ALA A 10 -35.66 -27.57 28.44
N ALA A 11 -35.27 -26.48 29.07
CA ALA A 11 -35.14 -25.18 28.42
C ALA A 11 -33.90 -25.24 27.52
N MET A 12 -34.10 -25.42 26.22
CA MET A 12 -33.06 -25.23 25.21
C MET A 12 -32.71 -23.72 25.16
N MET A 13 -31.66 -23.29 25.83
CA MET A 13 -31.03 -21.99 25.58
C MET A 13 -30.36 -22.04 24.20
N ALA A 14 -31.08 -21.51 23.20
CA ALA A 14 -30.49 -21.20 21.93
C ALA A 14 -29.48 -20.04 22.15
N THR A 15 -28.21 -20.35 22.28
CA THR A 15 -27.16 -19.34 22.20
C THR A 15 -27.11 -18.86 20.75
N THR A 16 -27.74 -17.71 20.50
CA THR A 16 -27.48 -16.98 19.24
C THR A 16 -26.04 -16.56 19.26
N VAL A 17 -25.20 -17.29 18.54
CA VAL A 17 -23.85 -16.84 18.18
C VAL A 17 -24.08 -15.68 17.22
N PHE A 18 -23.96 -14.44 17.71
CA PHE A 18 -23.82 -13.30 16.84
C PHE A 18 -22.46 -13.50 16.13
N ALA A 19 -22.50 -13.82 14.84
CA ALA A 19 -21.30 -13.70 14.02
C ALA A 19 -20.85 -12.24 14.15
N ALA A 20 -19.66 -12.00 14.65
CA ALA A 20 -19.08 -10.67 14.64
C ALA A 20 -19.04 -10.19 13.18
N ASP A 21 -19.48 -8.95 12.94
CA ASP A 21 -19.40 -8.38 11.60
C ASP A 21 -17.93 -8.42 11.13
N LYS A 22 -17.74 -8.81 9.87
CA LYS A 22 -16.40 -8.85 9.26
C LYS A 22 -15.86 -7.44 9.14
N VAL A 23 -14.58 -7.25 9.45
CA VAL A 23 -13.88 -6.00 9.15
C VAL A 23 -13.73 -5.88 7.63
N LYS A 24 -14.25 -4.81 7.05
CA LYS A 24 -14.17 -4.54 5.62
C LYS A 24 -12.94 -3.70 5.32
N VAL A 25 -12.04 -4.26 4.52
CA VAL A 25 -10.75 -3.67 4.20
C VAL A 25 -10.67 -3.33 2.72
N GLY A 26 -10.59 -2.04 2.40
CA GLY A 26 -10.43 -1.54 1.03
C GLY A 26 -8.97 -1.33 0.66
N PHE A 27 -8.62 -1.58 -0.59
CA PHE A 27 -7.31 -1.27 -1.15
C PHE A 27 -7.46 -0.50 -2.47
N ILE A 28 -6.72 0.60 -2.62
CA ILE A 28 -6.65 1.36 -3.86
C ILE A 28 -5.22 1.35 -4.38
N TYR A 29 -5.03 0.90 -5.62
CA TYR A 29 -3.74 0.70 -6.26
C TYR A 29 -3.54 1.63 -7.45
N VAL A 30 -2.34 2.21 -7.57
CA VAL A 30 -1.99 3.14 -8.65
C VAL A 30 -1.69 2.41 -9.97
N GLY A 31 -1.24 1.18 -9.92
CA GLY A 31 -0.93 0.33 -11.07
C GLY A 31 -1.73 -0.97 -11.07
N PRO A 32 -1.52 -1.82 -12.08
CA PRO A 32 -2.12 -3.14 -12.15
C PRO A 32 -1.44 -4.10 -11.15
N THR A 33 -2.20 -5.08 -10.66
CA THR A 33 -1.67 -6.14 -9.77
C THR A 33 -0.62 -7.03 -10.45
N GLY A 34 -0.53 -6.97 -11.77
CA GLY A 34 0.47 -7.68 -12.58
C GLY A 34 1.76 -6.90 -12.85
N ASP A 35 2.04 -5.78 -12.17
CA ASP A 35 3.24 -4.97 -12.38
C ASP A 35 4.55 -5.63 -11.89
N HIS A 36 4.45 -6.77 -11.22
CA HIS A 36 5.56 -7.48 -10.55
C HIS A 36 6.39 -6.63 -9.56
N GLY A 37 5.88 -5.44 -9.20
CA GLY A 37 6.55 -4.44 -8.38
C GLY A 37 5.71 -3.96 -7.21
N TRP A 38 5.44 -2.65 -7.19
CA TRP A 38 4.78 -1.95 -6.09
C TRP A 38 3.37 -2.44 -5.83
N THR A 39 2.51 -2.43 -6.84
CA THR A 39 1.11 -2.85 -6.72
C THR A 39 1.01 -4.35 -6.43
N TYR A 40 1.78 -5.17 -7.13
CA TYR A 40 1.86 -6.62 -6.89
C TYR A 40 2.18 -6.93 -5.41
N ARG A 41 3.17 -6.21 -4.82
CA ARG A 41 3.55 -6.45 -3.41
C ARG A 41 2.49 -6.03 -2.42
N HIS A 42 1.76 -4.95 -2.69
CA HIS A 42 0.60 -4.57 -1.88
C HIS A 42 -0.53 -5.60 -1.98
N ASP A 43 -0.80 -6.13 -3.18
CA ASP A 43 -1.82 -7.16 -3.35
C ASP A 43 -1.44 -8.49 -2.68
N ILE A 44 -0.17 -8.88 -2.69
CA ILE A 44 0.31 -10.01 -1.87
C ILE A 44 0.04 -9.75 -0.37
N GLY A 45 0.24 -8.53 0.11
CA GLY A 45 -0.10 -8.15 1.48
C GLY A 45 -1.60 -8.27 1.77
N ARG A 46 -2.46 -7.84 0.85
CA ARG A 46 -3.91 -8.03 0.94
C ARG A 46 -4.29 -9.52 1.04
N GLN A 47 -3.73 -10.36 0.17
CA GLN A 47 -3.96 -11.81 0.19
C GLN A 47 -3.46 -12.46 1.50
N GLN A 48 -2.35 -11.96 2.07
CA GLN A 48 -1.89 -12.41 3.40
C GLN A 48 -2.88 -12.05 4.50
N VAL A 49 -3.48 -10.85 4.45
CA VAL A 49 -4.55 -10.45 5.38
C VAL A 49 -5.74 -11.41 5.28
N GLU A 50 -6.20 -11.75 4.07
CA GLU A 50 -7.27 -12.74 3.86
C GLU A 50 -6.91 -14.11 4.43
N ASN A 51 -5.70 -14.59 4.16
CA ASN A 51 -5.24 -15.91 4.62
C ASN A 51 -5.10 -15.98 6.15
N GLU A 52 -4.61 -14.90 6.79
CA GLU A 52 -4.37 -14.86 8.24
C GLU A 52 -5.66 -14.68 9.04
N PHE A 53 -6.57 -13.82 8.54
CA PHE A 53 -7.76 -13.44 9.28
C PHE A 53 -9.01 -14.23 8.87
N GLY A 54 -9.02 -14.84 7.66
CA GLY A 54 -10.10 -15.70 7.18
C GLY A 54 -11.47 -15.03 7.26
N ASP A 55 -12.40 -15.66 7.96
CA ASP A 55 -13.78 -15.17 8.09
C ASP A 55 -13.94 -13.88 8.90
N ARG A 56 -12.87 -13.35 9.50
CA ARG A 56 -12.90 -12.10 10.27
C ARG A 56 -12.79 -10.85 9.41
N VAL A 57 -12.34 -11.00 8.16
CA VAL A 57 -12.15 -9.88 7.23
C VAL A 57 -12.84 -10.13 5.89
N GLU A 58 -13.16 -9.05 5.22
CA GLU A 58 -13.59 -9.01 3.83
C GLU A 58 -12.73 -7.97 3.11
N THR A 59 -11.93 -8.36 2.12
CA THR A 59 -11.09 -7.41 1.39
C THR A 59 -11.68 -7.09 0.02
N THR A 60 -11.56 -5.83 -0.39
CA THR A 60 -11.87 -5.36 -1.73
C THR A 60 -10.72 -4.53 -2.27
N PHE A 61 -10.52 -4.50 -3.58
CA PHE A 61 -9.51 -3.63 -4.18
C PHE A 61 -9.96 -3.05 -5.51
N VAL A 62 -9.37 -1.90 -5.86
CA VAL A 62 -9.48 -1.29 -7.20
C VAL A 62 -8.07 -0.97 -7.66
N GLU A 63 -7.69 -1.50 -8.83
CA GLU A 63 -6.36 -1.29 -9.42
C GLU A 63 -6.37 -0.24 -10.53
N SER A 64 -5.18 0.25 -10.89
CA SER A 64 -4.97 1.22 -11.97
C SER A 64 -5.79 2.50 -11.80
N VAL A 65 -5.90 2.97 -10.55
CA VAL A 65 -6.62 4.20 -10.23
C VAL A 65 -5.67 5.40 -10.40
N PRO A 66 -5.99 6.35 -11.30
CA PRO A 66 -5.19 7.57 -11.42
C PRO A 66 -5.19 8.39 -10.12
N GLU A 67 -4.06 9.05 -9.86
CA GLU A 67 -3.95 9.98 -8.74
C GLU A 67 -4.83 11.22 -8.96
N GLY A 68 -5.26 11.87 -7.88
CA GLY A 68 -6.15 13.03 -7.91
C GLY A 68 -7.64 12.70 -7.81
N ALA A 69 -8.48 13.26 -8.68
CA ALA A 69 -9.94 13.19 -8.56
C ALA A 69 -10.50 11.77 -8.65
N ASP A 70 -9.91 10.90 -9.46
CA ASP A 70 -10.33 9.51 -9.55
C ASP A 70 -10.08 8.75 -8.26
N ALA A 71 -8.93 9.00 -7.60
CA ALA A 71 -8.63 8.42 -6.30
C ALA A 71 -9.65 8.89 -5.24
N GLU A 72 -9.98 10.19 -5.19
CA GLU A 72 -10.99 10.70 -4.26
C GLU A 72 -12.35 10.04 -4.48
N ARG A 73 -12.74 9.85 -5.74
CA ARG A 73 -13.99 9.18 -6.09
C ARG A 73 -14.01 7.72 -5.62
N VAL A 74 -12.94 6.96 -5.86
CA VAL A 74 -12.86 5.54 -5.46
C VAL A 74 -12.82 5.41 -3.94
N LEU A 75 -12.02 6.22 -3.25
CA LEU A 75 -11.95 6.24 -1.78
C LEU A 75 -13.33 6.56 -1.17
N THR A 76 -14.04 7.59 -1.71
CA THR A 76 -15.40 7.93 -1.28
C THR A 76 -16.35 6.77 -1.48
N GLN A 77 -16.28 6.09 -2.63
CA GLN A 77 -17.13 4.93 -2.91
C GLN A 77 -16.88 3.78 -1.93
N MET A 78 -15.62 3.46 -1.63
CA MET A 78 -15.29 2.43 -0.65
C MET A 78 -15.81 2.77 0.75
N ALA A 79 -15.63 4.02 1.18
CA ALA A 79 -16.14 4.50 2.47
C ALA A 79 -17.69 4.41 2.55
N MET A 80 -18.41 4.81 1.49
CA MET A 80 -19.86 4.70 1.38
C MET A 80 -20.35 3.24 1.36
N GLN A 81 -19.55 2.30 0.87
CA GLN A 81 -19.84 0.85 0.90
C GLN A 81 -19.56 0.22 2.26
N GLY A 82 -19.13 1.02 3.24
CA GLY A 82 -18.94 0.60 4.62
C GLY A 82 -17.59 -0.05 4.87
N ALA A 83 -16.54 0.37 4.17
CA ALA A 83 -15.18 -0.01 4.54
C ALA A 83 -14.83 0.53 5.94
N ASP A 84 -14.28 -0.31 6.79
CA ASP A 84 -13.78 0.07 8.12
C ASP A 84 -12.38 0.67 8.04
N ILE A 85 -11.56 0.15 7.11
CA ILE A 85 -10.19 0.63 6.87
C ILE A 85 -9.87 0.59 5.38
N ILE A 86 -9.18 1.62 4.87
CA ILE A 86 -8.78 1.72 3.46
C ILE A 86 -7.28 1.98 3.36
N PHE A 87 -6.59 1.13 2.62
CA PHE A 87 -5.17 1.27 2.27
C PHE A 87 -5.03 2.01 0.94
N ALA A 88 -4.46 3.20 0.96
CA ALA A 88 -4.19 4.02 -0.22
C ALA A 88 -2.69 3.96 -0.56
N THR A 89 -2.35 3.26 -1.63
CA THR A 89 -0.99 2.76 -1.86
C THR A 89 -0.16 3.61 -2.83
N SER A 90 -0.38 4.93 -2.88
CA SER A 90 0.44 5.83 -3.68
C SER A 90 0.64 7.18 -3.01
N PHE A 91 1.81 7.80 -3.22
CA PHE A 91 2.11 9.14 -2.72
C PHE A 91 1.07 10.18 -3.16
N GLY A 92 0.66 10.15 -4.42
CA GLY A 92 -0.30 11.11 -4.98
C GLY A 92 -1.74 10.92 -4.51
N TYR A 93 -2.02 9.90 -3.69
CA TYR A 93 -3.32 9.76 -3.00
C TYR A 93 -3.42 10.59 -1.72
N MET A 94 -2.37 11.32 -1.34
CA MET A 94 -2.31 12.04 -0.06
C MET A 94 -3.45 13.04 0.13
N ASP A 95 -3.66 13.95 -0.83
CA ASP A 95 -4.75 14.92 -0.76
C ASP A 95 -6.15 14.28 -0.90
N PRO A 96 -6.39 13.36 -1.85
CA PRO A 96 -7.60 12.55 -1.88
C PRO A 96 -7.95 11.86 -0.56
N VAL A 97 -6.98 11.22 0.09
CA VAL A 97 -7.18 10.57 1.40
C VAL A 97 -7.61 11.58 2.44
N MET A 98 -6.92 12.72 2.57
CA MET A 98 -7.28 13.75 3.55
C MET A 98 -8.69 14.29 3.32
N ASN A 99 -9.05 14.56 2.06
CA ASN A 99 -10.38 15.08 1.69
C ASN A 99 -11.51 14.09 2.02
N VAL A 100 -11.26 12.80 1.83
CA VAL A 100 -12.27 11.76 2.13
C VAL A 100 -12.32 11.47 3.62
N ALA A 101 -11.18 11.42 4.30
CA ALA A 101 -11.10 11.16 5.73
C ALA A 101 -11.86 12.18 6.58
N GLU A 102 -11.85 13.45 6.17
CA GLU A 102 -12.63 14.52 6.80
C GLU A 102 -14.16 14.25 6.72
N LYS A 103 -14.63 13.66 5.61
CA LYS A 103 -16.04 13.35 5.37
C LYS A 103 -16.51 12.05 6.04
N PHE A 104 -15.56 11.15 6.34
CA PHE A 104 -15.81 9.82 6.91
C PHE A 104 -14.93 9.57 8.14
N PRO A 105 -15.22 10.22 9.28
CA PRO A 105 -14.36 10.18 10.48
C PRO A 105 -14.27 8.79 11.13
N ASP A 106 -15.24 7.92 10.90
CA ASP A 106 -15.25 6.56 11.46
C ASP A 106 -14.41 5.58 10.62
N VAL A 107 -14.15 5.88 9.35
CA VAL A 107 -13.29 5.07 8.48
C VAL A 107 -11.81 5.37 8.77
N LYS A 108 -10.99 4.33 8.89
CA LYS A 108 -9.53 4.46 9.04
C LYS A 108 -8.84 4.42 7.69
N PHE A 109 -7.83 5.25 7.53
CA PHE A 109 -7.05 5.32 6.30
C PHE A 109 -5.57 5.09 6.59
N GLU A 110 -4.97 4.16 5.84
CA GLU A 110 -3.55 3.87 5.85
C GLU A 110 -2.94 4.34 4.52
N HIS A 111 -2.16 5.41 4.57
CA HIS A 111 -1.60 6.01 3.35
C HIS A 111 -0.12 5.66 3.19
N ALA A 112 0.22 5.03 2.07
CA ALA A 112 1.61 4.69 1.74
C ALA A 112 2.41 5.93 1.34
N THR A 113 3.58 6.10 1.95
CA THR A 113 4.61 7.09 1.58
C THR A 113 4.23 8.56 1.74
N GLY A 114 3.04 8.86 2.28
CA GLY A 114 2.60 10.23 2.58
C GLY A 114 3.26 10.82 3.83
N TYR A 115 2.90 12.07 4.14
CA TYR A 115 3.32 12.75 5.36
C TYR A 115 2.18 13.52 6.06
N LYS A 116 1.01 13.65 5.43
CA LYS A 116 -0.18 14.23 6.08
C LYS A 116 -0.88 13.15 6.90
N MET A 117 -1.29 13.51 8.12
CA MET A 117 -2.01 12.63 9.05
C MET A 117 -3.18 13.38 9.69
N SER A 118 -4.15 12.63 10.21
CA SER A 118 -5.25 13.11 11.05
C SER A 118 -5.66 12.04 12.06
N ASP A 119 -6.73 12.25 12.82
CA ASP A 119 -7.21 11.30 13.82
C ASP A 119 -7.59 9.93 13.25
N ASN A 120 -7.92 9.89 11.94
CA ASN A 120 -8.29 8.67 11.23
C ASN A 120 -7.39 8.39 10.00
N VAL A 121 -6.29 9.12 9.81
CA VAL A 121 -5.29 8.89 8.75
C VAL A 121 -3.92 8.66 9.36
N ALA A 122 -3.36 7.49 9.10
CA ALA A 122 -1.96 7.17 9.39
C ALA A 122 -1.15 6.99 8.11
N ASN A 123 0.17 7.09 8.22
CA ASN A 123 1.08 6.84 7.12
C ASN A 123 1.97 5.65 7.42
N TYR A 124 2.23 4.86 6.40
CA TYR A 124 3.25 3.82 6.46
C TYR A 124 4.24 3.96 5.30
N GLY A 125 5.44 3.45 5.48
CA GLY A 125 6.48 3.50 4.45
C GLY A 125 7.62 2.54 4.72
N LEU A 126 8.40 2.30 3.70
CA LEU A 126 9.56 1.42 3.73
C LEU A 126 10.85 2.25 3.73
N ARG A 127 11.90 1.69 4.32
CA ARG A 127 13.25 2.28 4.25
C ARG A 127 13.97 1.81 2.98
N LEU A 128 13.34 2.02 1.81
CA LEU A 128 13.87 1.59 0.52
C LEU A 128 15.25 2.16 0.23
N TYR A 129 15.52 3.37 0.71
CA TYR A 129 16.84 4.01 0.61
C TYR A 129 17.99 3.16 1.17
N GLN A 130 17.74 2.28 2.16
CA GLN A 130 18.76 1.37 2.68
C GLN A 130 19.13 0.32 1.65
N ALA A 131 18.14 -0.28 0.98
CA ALA A 131 18.35 -1.23 -0.11
C ALA A 131 19.02 -0.54 -1.31
N ARG A 132 18.61 0.71 -1.63
CA ARG A 132 19.22 1.51 -2.70
C ARG A 132 20.71 1.81 -2.42
N HIS A 133 21.06 2.06 -1.16
CA HIS A 133 22.48 2.22 -0.81
C HIS A 133 23.30 0.98 -1.15
N VAL A 134 22.81 -0.21 -0.80
CA VAL A 134 23.50 -1.49 -1.12
C VAL A 134 23.60 -1.69 -2.65
N GLN A 135 22.52 -1.41 -3.39
CA GLN A 135 22.52 -1.48 -4.84
C GLN A 135 23.55 -0.50 -5.44
N GLY A 136 23.64 0.71 -4.88
CA GLY A 136 24.67 1.70 -5.27
C GLY A 136 26.09 1.19 -5.05
N VAL A 137 26.37 0.59 -3.89
CA VAL A 137 27.67 -0.03 -3.59
C VAL A 137 28.03 -1.07 -4.67
N ILE A 138 27.10 -1.98 -4.96
CA ILE A 138 27.33 -3.03 -5.98
C ILE A 138 27.61 -2.39 -7.35
N ALA A 139 26.80 -1.42 -7.76
CA ALA A 139 26.94 -0.76 -9.05
C ALA A 139 28.28 0.00 -9.17
N GLY A 140 28.68 0.72 -8.11
CA GLY A 140 29.97 1.42 -8.06
C GLY A 140 31.16 0.47 -8.17
N MET A 141 31.07 -0.70 -7.54
CA MET A 141 32.11 -1.74 -7.63
C MET A 141 32.15 -2.45 -8.98
N MET A 142 31.01 -2.57 -9.67
CA MET A 142 30.89 -3.37 -10.90
C MET A 142 31.06 -2.56 -12.19
N THR A 143 30.79 -1.25 -12.17
CA THR A 143 30.90 -0.41 -13.37
C THR A 143 32.33 -0.41 -13.92
N LYS A 144 32.46 -0.54 -15.26
CA LYS A 144 33.72 -0.49 -15.97
C LYS A 144 33.97 0.88 -16.65
N THR A 145 32.90 1.67 -16.74
CA THR A 145 32.93 2.96 -17.46
C THR A 145 32.86 4.16 -16.52
N ASN A 146 32.66 3.92 -15.22
CA ASN A 146 32.34 4.91 -14.20
C ASN A 146 31.02 5.66 -14.47
N LYS A 147 30.21 5.20 -15.42
CA LYS A 147 28.92 5.80 -15.75
C LYS A 147 27.80 4.81 -15.41
N ILE A 148 26.79 5.31 -14.72
CA ILE A 148 25.59 4.56 -14.33
C ILE A 148 24.38 5.36 -14.80
N CYS A 149 23.41 4.71 -15.46
CA CYS A 149 22.11 5.29 -15.76
C CYS A 149 21.10 4.87 -14.69
N TYR A 150 20.29 5.79 -14.26
CA TYR A 150 19.21 5.58 -13.29
C TYR A 150 17.88 6.01 -13.91
N VAL A 151 16.99 5.04 -14.15
CA VAL A 151 15.63 5.32 -14.62
C VAL A 151 14.77 5.64 -13.39
N ALA A 152 14.20 6.83 -13.35
CA ALA A 152 13.46 7.36 -12.21
C ALA A 152 12.03 7.74 -12.59
N SER A 153 11.08 7.52 -11.68
CA SER A 153 9.65 7.79 -11.88
C SER A 153 9.30 9.28 -11.79
N PHE A 154 9.11 9.80 -10.58
CA PHE A 154 8.76 11.19 -10.32
C PHE A 154 9.74 11.83 -9.32
N PRO A 155 10.04 13.13 -9.43
CA PRO A 155 10.98 13.83 -8.53
C PRO A 155 10.33 14.18 -7.17
N ILE A 156 9.75 13.19 -6.49
CA ILE A 156 9.19 13.32 -5.14
C ILE A 156 10.28 13.07 -4.08
N PRO A 157 10.09 13.52 -2.83
CA PRO A 157 11.12 13.41 -1.78
C PRO A 157 11.64 11.98 -1.54
N GLU A 158 10.77 10.97 -1.61
CA GLU A 158 11.16 9.57 -1.45
C GLU A 158 12.12 9.14 -2.55
N VAL A 159 11.76 9.36 -3.82
CA VAL A 159 12.58 8.98 -4.99
C VAL A 159 13.91 9.71 -4.98
N MET A 160 13.91 11.02 -4.68
CA MET A 160 15.15 11.80 -4.54
C MET A 160 16.07 11.25 -3.45
N ARG A 161 15.51 10.85 -2.31
CA ARG A 161 16.27 10.22 -1.21
C ARG A 161 16.89 8.90 -1.65
N GLU A 162 16.15 8.09 -2.41
CA GLU A 162 16.62 6.81 -2.94
C GLU A 162 17.77 7.00 -3.93
N ILE A 163 17.65 7.93 -4.88
CA ILE A 163 18.72 8.26 -5.83
C ILE A 163 19.98 8.74 -5.11
N ASN A 164 19.82 9.66 -4.14
CA ASN A 164 20.94 10.19 -3.38
C ASN A 164 21.67 9.09 -2.60
N THR A 165 20.95 8.18 -1.96
CA THR A 165 21.58 7.09 -1.20
C THR A 165 22.21 6.04 -2.10
N TYR A 166 21.66 5.78 -3.27
CA TYR A 166 22.28 4.96 -4.30
C TYR A 166 23.60 5.58 -4.76
N TYR A 167 23.60 6.88 -5.10
CA TYR A 167 24.81 7.61 -5.48
C TYR A 167 25.88 7.58 -4.40
N LEU A 168 25.53 7.85 -3.14
CA LEU A 168 26.46 7.82 -2.01
C LEU A 168 27.06 6.42 -1.82
N GLY A 169 26.26 5.36 -2.02
CA GLY A 169 26.74 3.99 -1.99
C GLY A 169 27.79 3.72 -3.09
N ALA A 170 27.51 4.15 -4.32
CA ALA A 170 28.42 4.00 -5.45
C ALA A 170 29.73 4.79 -5.25
N LYS A 171 29.61 6.05 -4.84
CA LYS A 171 30.77 6.94 -4.60
C LYS A 171 31.71 6.43 -3.52
N LYS A 172 31.21 5.71 -2.52
CA LYS A 172 32.03 5.16 -1.43
C LYS A 172 33.10 4.20 -1.92
N TYR A 173 32.81 3.45 -2.98
CA TYR A 173 33.73 2.44 -3.54
C TYR A 173 34.30 2.83 -4.90
N ASN A 174 33.68 3.79 -5.59
CA ASN A 174 34.17 4.34 -6.84
C ASN A 174 34.01 5.87 -6.83
N PRO A 175 35.05 6.60 -6.40
CA PRO A 175 35.01 8.07 -6.34
C PRO A 175 34.79 8.76 -7.70
N ASP A 176 35.09 8.09 -8.80
CA ASP A 176 34.99 8.65 -10.16
C ASP A 176 33.62 8.38 -10.81
N VAL A 177 32.70 7.69 -10.10
CA VAL A 177 31.39 7.35 -10.66
C VAL A 177 30.53 8.59 -10.92
N GLU A 178 29.88 8.60 -12.07
CA GLU A 178 28.87 9.57 -12.47
C GLU A 178 27.52 8.84 -12.64
N ILE A 179 26.42 9.50 -12.24
CA ILE A 179 25.07 8.98 -12.43
C ILE A 179 24.29 9.93 -13.33
N ALA A 180 23.80 9.41 -14.45
CA ALA A 180 22.81 10.07 -15.30
C ALA A 180 21.41 9.61 -14.88
N ILE A 181 20.46 10.54 -14.80
CA ILE A 181 19.09 10.25 -14.40
C ILE A 181 18.17 10.52 -15.59
N THR A 182 17.36 9.52 -15.95
CA THR A 182 16.26 9.67 -16.91
C THR A 182 14.94 9.61 -16.18
N TRP A 183 14.13 10.68 -16.28
CA TRP A 183 12.80 10.76 -15.66
C TRP A 183 11.74 10.29 -16.64
N VAL A 184 10.98 9.22 -16.29
CA VAL A 184 9.92 8.65 -17.13
C VAL A 184 8.54 9.19 -16.81
N TYR A 185 8.36 9.87 -15.69
CA TYR A 185 7.10 10.47 -15.24
C TYR A 185 5.93 9.48 -15.26
N THR A 186 6.19 8.26 -14.81
CA THR A 186 5.21 7.21 -14.59
C THR A 186 5.66 6.30 -13.46
N TRP A 187 4.72 5.64 -12.77
CA TRP A 187 5.04 4.63 -11.78
C TRP A 187 5.26 3.25 -12.40
N TYR A 188 4.59 2.97 -13.52
CA TYR A 188 4.74 1.72 -14.27
C TYR A 188 4.36 1.94 -15.74
N ASP A 189 5.31 1.84 -16.60
CA ASP A 189 5.13 1.88 -18.07
C ASP A 189 6.31 1.19 -18.75
N PRO A 190 6.18 -0.11 -19.08
CA PRO A 190 7.26 -0.88 -19.71
C PRO A 190 7.77 -0.29 -21.02
N GLY A 191 6.94 0.46 -21.76
CA GLY A 191 7.34 1.15 -22.98
C GLY A 191 8.31 2.30 -22.68
N LYS A 192 7.93 3.21 -21.81
CA LYS A 192 8.78 4.33 -21.39
C LYS A 192 10.05 3.90 -20.68
N GLU A 193 9.96 2.84 -19.86
CA GLU A 193 11.11 2.29 -19.15
C GLU A 193 12.13 1.65 -20.12
N LYS A 194 11.63 1.03 -21.21
CA LYS A 194 12.49 0.47 -22.26
C LYS A 194 13.17 1.56 -23.10
N ASP A 195 12.47 2.68 -23.32
CA ASP A 195 12.96 3.78 -24.16
C ASP A 195 13.94 4.70 -23.39
N ALA A 196 13.97 4.61 -22.06
CA ALA A 196 14.84 5.38 -21.17
C ALA A 196 16.29 4.85 -21.13
#